data_26f8c8999ee52cdde48402af86ba63c4
#
_entry.id   26f8c8999ee52cdde48402af86ba63c4
#
_cell.length_a   1.000
_cell.length_b   1.000
_cell.length_c   1.000
_cell.angle_alpha   90.00
_cell.angle_beta   90.00
_cell.angle_gamma   90.00
#
_symmetry.space_group_name_H-M   'P 1'
#
loop_
_entity.id
_entity.type
_entity.pdbx_description
1 polymer ?
#
loop_
_entity_poly.entity_id
_entity_poly.type
_entity_poly.pdbx_seq_one_letter_code
_entity_poly.pdbx_strand_id
1 'polypeptide(L)'
;MRALLFLVAFAIALLATVPLDRVLLPLLRDPLAAAGVDLRVQGLRLALPAGVRASDVGLSSDKASLALDSVYIGITRSIDAEACGGHISGDLATQSVHLNLQSVDLSRCLRVGKLELETALDGELFVEGFDLSNPSAFLNADIVRALRANLKLTSTGGVFRGVVPGAGDGGSDLPLGEWEFNDLVLSAQFADGGIDIQEGHVMTSGVEWEAVSVQLPSEDTRGGLRLDFRARLANDTPRARALIGLMPKATEGQGGWRSYRVVGTLSAPRVVGLD
;
A
#
# COMPACT_ATOMS: atom_id res chain seq x y z
N MET A 1 -35.36 14.21 -36.31
CA MET A 1 -35.05 14.09 -34.87
C MET A 1 -35.13 12.66 -34.32
N ARG A 2 -36.23 11.89 -34.53
CA ARG A 2 -36.37 10.52 -34.02
C ARG A 2 -35.29 9.54 -34.59
N ALA A 3 -34.98 9.64 -35.89
CA ALA A 3 -33.94 8.81 -36.52
C ALA A 3 -32.55 9.10 -35.98
N LEU A 4 -32.22 10.35 -35.63
CA LEU A 4 -30.96 10.74 -35.03
C LEU A 4 -30.81 10.16 -33.61
N LEU A 5 -31.91 10.26 -32.80
CA LEU A 5 -31.95 9.65 -31.46
C LEU A 5 -31.77 8.12 -31.49
N PHE A 6 -32.41 7.47 -32.47
CA PHE A 6 -32.25 6.03 -32.66
C PHE A 6 -30.81 5.65 -33.06
N LEU A 7 -30.22 6.42 -33.98
CA LEU A 7 -28.82 6.20 -34.39
C LEU A 7 -27.85 6.41 -33.22
N VAL A 8 -28.04 7.43 -32.40
CA VAL A 8 -27.22 7.68 -31.19
C VAL A 8 -27.42 6.57 -30.17
N ALA A 9 -28.66 6.16 -29.90
CA ALA A 9 -28.93 5.06 -28.98
C ALA A 9 -28.36 3.74 -29.47
N PHE A 10 -28.46 3.46 -30.79
CA PHE A 10 -27.87 2.29 -31.40
C PHE A 10 -26.35 2.31 -31.34
N ALA A 11 -25.72 3.44 -31.63
CA ALA A 11 -24.26 3.59 -31.51
C ALA A 11 -23.78 3.38 -30.08
N ILE A 12 -24.48 3.91 -29.07
CA ILE A 12 -24.19 3.70 -27.64
C ILE A 12 -24.36 2.22 -27.29
N ALA A 13 -25.44 1.57 -27.74
CA ALA A 13 -25.67 0.15 -27.49
C ALA A 13 -24.59 -0.72 -28.16
N LEU A 14 -24.19 -0.38 -29.39
CA LEU A 14 -23.11 -1.07 -30.10
C LEU A 14 -21.76 -0.91 -29.40
N LEU A 15 -21.43 0.30 -28.97
CA LEU A 15 -20.22 0.56 -28.18
C LEU A 15 -20.24 -0.19 -26.83
N ALA A 16 -21.40 -0.30 -26.19
CA ALA A 16 -21.54 -1.05 -24.93
C ALA A 16 -21.37 -2.57 -25.10
N THR A 17 -21.54 -3.09 -26.33
CA THR A 17 -21.37 -4.53 -26.66
C THR A 17 -19.99 -4.86 -27.20
N VAL A 18 -19.14 -3.86 -27.48
CA VAL A 18 -17.77 -4.13 -27.95
C VAL A 18 -16.99 -4.81 -26.82
N PRO A 19 -16.40 -5.99 -27.06
CA PRO A 19 -15.57 -6.68 -26.08
C PRO A 19 -14.23 -5.93 -25.93
N LEU A 20 -14.22 -4.89 -25.08
CA LEU A 20 -13.04 -4.06 -24.82
C LEU A 20 -11.88 -4.87 -24.23
N ASP A 21 -12.18 -5.98 -23.57
CA ASP A 21 -11.22 -6.94 -23.06
C ASP A 21 -10.27 -7.45 -24.14
N ARG A 22 -10.79 -7.73 -25.35
CA ARG A 22 -9.96 -8.22 -26.46
C ARG A 22 -9.02 -7.19 -27.07
N VAL A 23 -9.31 -5.90 -26.89
CA VAL A 23 -8.53 -4.82 -27.49
C VAL A 23 -7.62 -4.15 -26.47
N LEU A 24 -8.14 -3.82 -25.28
CA LEU A 24 -7.41 -3.06 -24.28
C LEU A 24 -6.57 -3.94 -23.36
N LEU A 25 -7.03 -5.16 -23.02
CA LEU A 25 -6.26 -6.02 -22.12
C LEU A 25 -4.87 -6.42 -22.64
N PRO A 26 -4.66 -6.77 -23.91
CA PRO A 26 -3.31 -7.05 -24.40
C PRO A 26 -2.37 -5.85 -24.28
N LEU A 27 -2.88 -4.64 -24.56
CA LEU A 27 -2.09 -3.40 -24.47
C LEU A 27 -1.62 -3.10 -23.05
N LEU A 28 -2.36 -3.56 -22.03
CA LEU A 28 -2.00 -3.40 -20.61
C LEU A 28 -1.20 -4.59 -20.07
N ARG A 29 -1.51 -5.81 -20.52
CA ARG A 29 -0.85 -7.03 -20.03
C ARG A 29 0.61 -7.11 -20.44
N ASP A 30 0.91 -6.86 -21.71
CA ASP A 30 2.26 -7.04 -22.22
C ASP A 30 3.29 -6.17 -21.48
N PRO A 31 3.05 -4.86 -21.28
CA PRO A 31 3.96 -4.04 -20.50
C PRO A 31 4.07 -4.48 -19.02
N LEU A 32 2.95 -4.82 -18.38
CA LEU A 32 2.96 -5.27 -16.99
C LEU A 32 3.69 -6.60 -16.82
N ALA A 33 3.48 -7.55 -17.74
CA ALA A 33 4.19 -8.82 -17.75
C ALA A 33 5.71 -8.63 -17.93
N ALA A 34 6.13 -7.69 -18.77
CA ALA A 34 7.54 -7.31 -18.91
C ALA A 34 8.13 -6.75 -17.61
N ALA A 35 7.30 -6.12 -16.77
CA ALA A 35 7.68 -5.63 -15.43
C ALA A 35 7.54 -6.70 -14.32
N GLY A 36 7.21 -7.96 -14.67
CA GLY A 36 7.02 -9.03 -13.69
C GLY A 36 5.69 -8.96 -12.94
N VAL A 37 4.69 -8.24 -13.49
CA VAL A 37 3.35 -8.13 -12.90
C VAL A 37 2.33 -8.80 -13.80
N ASP A 38 1.63 -9.80 -13.28
CA ASP A 38 0.50 -10.45 -13.96
C ASP A 38 -0.79 -9.67 -13.69
N LEU A 39 -1.45 -9.23 -14.77
CA LEU A 39 -2.75 -8.54 -14.72
C LEU A 39 -3.86 -9.51 -15.12
N ARG A 40 -4.85 -9.68 -14.25
CA ARG A 40 -6.08 -10.42 -14.49
C ARG A 40 -7.27 -9.48 -14.41
N VAL A 41 -8.14 -9.52 -15.42
CA VAL A 41 -9.39 -8.77 -15.45
C VAL A 41 -10.46 -9.72 -16.00
N GLN A 42 -11.54 -9.90 -15.27
CA GLN A 42 -12.61 -10.80 -15.69
C GLN A 42 -13.65 -10.10 -16.57
N GLY A 43 -13.88 -8.82 -16.37
CA GLY A 43 -14.84 -8.06 -17.18
C GLY A 43 -14.37 -6.64 -17.44
N LEU A 44 -14.34 -6.23 -18.69
CA LEU A 44 -14.05 -4.88 -19.10
C LEU A 44 -15.20 -4.36 -19.98
N ARG A 45 -15.87 -3.30 -19.55
CA ARG A 45 -17.04 -2.76 -20.25
C ARG A 45 -17.07 -1.24 -20.22
N LEU A 46 -17.71 -0.66 -21.21
CA LEU A 46 -18.08 0.76 -21.16
C LEU A 46 -19.13 0.97 -20.07
N ALA A 47 -18.98 2.03 -19.31
CA ALA A 47 -19.88 2.41 -18.24
C ALA A 47 -20.40 3.84 -18.44
N LEU A 48 -21.65 4.07 -18.08
CA LEU A 48 -22.23 5.42 -18.08
C LEU A 48 -21.85 6.15 -16.78
N PRO A 49 -21.71 7.49 -16.79
CA PRO A 49 -22.02 8.40 -17.91
C PRO A 49 -21.02 8.38 -19.06
N ALA A 50 -19.75 8.17 -18.84
CA ALA A 50 -18.74 7.97 -19.87
C ALA A 50 -17.44 7.49 -19.21
N GLY A 51 -17.09 6.25 -19.38
CA GLY A 51 -15.91 5.65 -18.78
C GLY A 51 -15.78 4.17 -19.09
N VAL A 52 -14.80 3.56 -18.46
CA VAL A 52 -14.53 2.12 -18.53
C VAL A 52 -14.60 1.55 -17.12
N ARG A 53 -15.35 0.46 -16.96
CA ARG A 53 -15.40 -0.31 -15.72
C ARG A 53 -14.77 -1.68 -15.94
N ALA A 54 -13.84 -2.00 -15.07
CA ALA A 54 -13.28 -3.34 -14.96
C ALA A 54 -13.80 -4.01 -13.68
N SER A 55 -14.04 -5.31 -13.71
CA SER A 55 -14.42 -6.12 -12.55
C SER A 55 -13.42 -7.24 -12.32
N ASP A 56 -13.28 -7.66 -11.05
CA ASP A 56 -12.35 -8.69 -10.62
C ASP A 56 -10.94 -8.47 -11.17
N VAL A 57 -10.37 -7.31 -10.82
CA VAL A 57 -9.04 -6.92 -11.27
C VAL A 57 -8.00 -7.45 -10.29
N GLY A 58 -7.16 -8.36 -10.75
CA GLY A 58 -6.04 -8.92 -9.98
C GLY A 58 -4.71 -8.43 -10.53
N LEU A 59 -3.85 -7.95 -9.65
CA LEU A 59 -2.45 -7.66 -9.92
C LEU A 59 -1.62 -8.59 -9.06
N SER A 60 -0.72 -9.35 -9.64
CA SER A 60 0.14 -10.25 -8.88
C SER A 60 1.58 -10.21 -9.37
N SER A 61 2.50 -10.28 -8.41
CA SER A 61 3.94 -10.45 -8.64
C SER A 61 4.46 -11.55 -7.72
N ASP A 62 5.74 -11.90 -7.83
CA ASP A 62 6.37 -12.91 -6.97
C ASP A 62 6.29 -12.57 -5.47
N LYS A 63 6.13 -11.29 -5.12
CA LYS A 63 6.22 -10.79 -3.73
C LYS A 63 4.89 -10.34 -3.15
N ALA A 64 3.95 -9.92 -3.98
CA ALA A 64 2.68 -9.35 -3.54
C ALA A 64 1.56 -9.61 -4.53
N SER A 65 0.34 -9.66 -4.04
CA SER A 65 -0.86 -9.68 -4.86
C SER A 65 -1.89 -8.69 -4.34
N LEU A 66 -2.57 -8.01 -5.26
CA LEU A 66 -3.64 -7.06 -4.98
C LEU A 66 -4.88 -7.47 -5.78
N ALA A 67 -6.02 -7.54 -5.12
CA ALA A 67 -7.30 -7.83 -5.74
C ALA A 67 -8.26 -6.64 -5.54
N LEU A 68 -8.88 -6.19 -6.61
CA LEU A 68 -9.87 -5.10 -6.61
C LEU A 68 -11.18 -5.68 -7.14
N ASP A 69 -12.29 -5.43 -6.47
CA ASP A 69 -13.61 -5.94 -6.86
C ASP A 69 -14.11 -5.25 -8.12
N SER A 70 -13.99 -3.94 -8.17
CA SER A 70 -14.30 -3.16 -9.37
C SER A 70 -13.45 -1.89 -9.46
N VAL A 71 -13.16 -1.46 -10.68
CA VAL A 71 -12.48 -0.19 -10.97
C VAL A 71 -13.23 0.52 -12.10
N TYR A 72 -13.61 1.75 -11.87
CA TYR A 72 -14.18 2.63 -12.88
C TYR A 72 -13.22 3.78 -13.15
N ILE A 73 -12.96 4.05 -14.42
CA ILE A 73 -12.18 5.20 -14.88
C ILE A 73 -13.07 6.01 -15.82
N GLY A 74 -13.42 7.21 -15.37
CA GLY A 74 -14.23 8.15 -16.14
C GLY A 74 -13.44 8.92 -17.20
N ILE A 75 -14.12 9.42 -18.24
CA ILE A 75 -13.52 10.30 -19.26
C ILE A 75 -12.98 11.58 -18.63
N THR A 76 -13.59 12.05 -17.55
CA THR A 76 -13.12 13.18 -16.75
C THR A 76 -11.86 12.87 -15.93
N ARG A 77 -11.27 11.69 -16.15
CA ARG A 77 -10.11 11.16 -15.42
C ARG A 77 -10.37 10.91 -13.95
N SER A 78 -11.63 10.75 -13.56
CA SER A 78 -11.96 10.28 -12.21
C SER A 78 -11.73 8.78 -12.09
N ILE A 79 -11.27 8.35 -10.92
CA ILE A 79 -11.16 6.96 -10.51
C ILE A 79 -12.21 6.70 -9.44
N ASP A 80 -12.85 5.55 -9.51
CA ASP A 80 -13.76 5.04 -8.51
C ASP A 80 -13.59 3.52 -8.46
N ALA A 81 -13.21 2.98 -7.31
CA ALA A 81 -12.93 1.57 -7.17
C ALA A 81 -13.50 1.02 -5.87
N GLU A 82 -14.07 -0.17 -5.95
CA GLU A 82 -14.38 -0.99 -4.80
C GLU A 82 -13.25 -1.99 -4.59
N ALA A 83 -12.63 -1.93 -3.44
CA ALA A 83 -11.49 -2.76 -3.12
C ALA A 83 -11.47 -3.11 -1.65
N CYS A 84 -11.20 -4.38 -1.34
CA CYS A 84 -10.92 -4.81 0.02
C CYS A 84 -12.07 -4.50 1.00
N GLY A 85 -13.31 -4.48 0.54
CA GLY A 85 -14.49 -4.12 1.33
C GLY A 85 -14.63 -2.63 1.64
N GLY A 86 -13.76 -1.78 1.09
CA GLY A 86 -13.80 -0.33 1.17
C GLY A 86 -13.93 0.33 -0.20
N HIS A 87 -13.78 1.62 -0.23
CA HIS A 87 -13.93 2.46 -1.41
C HIS A 87 -12.68 3.30 -1.66
N ILE A 88 -12.27 3.38 -2.91
CA ILE A 88 -11.15 4.22 -3.36
C ILE A 88 -11.69 5.15 -4.42
N SER A 89 -11.57 6.44 -4.20
CA SER A 89 -11.96 7.47 -5.18
C SER A 89 -10.81 8.41 -5.45
N GLY A 90 -10.82 9.08 -6.60
CA GLY A 90 -9.77 10.03 -6.89
C GLY A 90 -9.77 10.54 -8.31
N ASP A 91 -8.69 11.24 -8.64
CA ASP A 91 -8.50 11.90 -9.92
C ASP A 91 -7.14 11.56 -10.54
N LEU A 92 -7.17 11.39 -11.87
CA LEU A 92 -6.00 11.18 -12.71
C LEU A 92 -5.68 12.47 -13.45
N ALA A 93 -4.60 13.14 -13.11
CA ALA A 93 -4.03 14.17 -13.96
C ALA A 93 -3.01 13.55 -14.94
N THR A 94 -2.48 14.33 -15.86
CA THR A 94 -1.50 13.81 -16.84
C THR A 94 -0.21 13.33 -16.17
N GLN A 95 0.17 13.94 -15.06
CA GLN A 95 1.42 13.70 -14.35
C GLN A 95 1.24 13.40 -12.86
N SER A 96 0.01 13.24 -12.38
CA SER A 96 -0.26 12.92 -10.99
C SER A 96 -1.54 12.11 -10.83
N VAL A 97 -1.60 11.36 -9.74
CA VAL A 97 -2.79 10.63 -9.26
C VAL A 97 -3.03 11.05 -7.82
N HIS A 98 -4.27 11.38 -7.51
CA HIS A 98 -4.73 11.60 -6.15
C HIS A 98 -5.81 10.60 -5.82
N LEU A 99 -5.63 9.80 -4.78
CA LEU A 99 -6.56 8.79 -4.33
C LEU A 99 -6.94 9.04 -2.88
N ASN A 100 -8.25 8.90 -2.60
CA ASN A 100 -8.82 8.88 -1.27
C ASN A 100 -9.27 7.46 -0.95
N LEU A 101 -8.86 6.94 0.18
CA LEU A 101 -9.19 5.62 0.69
C LEU A 101 -10.21 5.76 1.81
N GLN A 102 -11.27 4.96 1.78
CA GLN A 102 -12.32 4.93 2.79
C GLN A 102 -12.59 3.49 3.22
N SER A 103 -12.30 3.18 4.47
CA SER A 103 -12.54 1.88 5.10
C SER A 103 -11.94 0.70 4.34
N VAL A 104 -10.75 0.87 3.76
CA VAL A 104 -10.06 -0.14 2.96
C VAL A 104 -9.38 -1.15 3.89
N ASP A 105 -9.84 -2.40 3.90
CA ASP A 105 -9.25 -3.48 4.70
C ASP A 105 -8.23 -4.27 3.88
N LEU A 106 -6.96 -3.92 4.06
CA LEU A 106 -5.86 -4.52 3.28
C LEU A 106 -5.76 -6.05 3.44
N SER A 107 -6.23 -6.63 4.54
CA SER A 107 -6.17 -8.09 4.75
C SER A 107 -6.97 -8.86 3.69
N ARG A 108 -8.01 -8.24 3.14
CA ARG A 108 -8.90 -8.85 2.16
C ARG A 108 -8.32 -8.90 0.76
N CYS A 109 -7.39 -8.02 0.44
CA CYS A 109 -6.95 -7.83 -0.93
C CYS A 109 -5.44 -7.79 -1.14
N LEU A 110 -4.67 -7.46 -0.11
CA LEU A 110 -3.22 -7.34 -0.19
C LEU A 110 -2.56 -8.45 0.60
N ARG A 111 -1.75 -9.26 -0.07
CA ARG A 111 -0.91 -10.27 0.57
C ARG A 111 0.54 -9.92 0.37
N VAL A 112 1.25 -9.72 1.48
CA VAL A 112 2.69 -9.42 1.49
C VAL A 112 3.40 -10.46 2.36
N GLY A 113 3.89 -11.51 1.74
CA GLY A 113 4.57 -12.59 2.45
C GLY A 113 3.66 -13.29 3.46
N LYS A 114 4.13 -13.37 4.72
CA LYS A 114 3.41 -13.98 5.85
C LYS A 114 2.85 -12.93 6.83
N LEU A 115 2.79 -11.67 6.42
CA LEU A 115 2.25 -10.59 7.23
C LEU A 115 0.78 -10.37 6.89
N GLU A 116 -0.06 -10.28 7.90
CA GLU A 116 -1.48 -9.97 7.80
C GLU A 116 -1.79 -8.76 8.67
N LEU A 117 -2.39 -7.75 8.06
CA LEU A 117 -2.85 -6.54 8.74
C LEU A 117 -4.36 -6.41 8.52
N GLU A 118 -5.14 -6.82 9.51
CA GLU A 118 -6.59 -6.74 9.50
C GLU A 118 -7.02 -5.41 10.12
N THR A 119 -7.35 -4.45 9.27
CA THR A 119 -7.75 -3.10 9.70
C THR A 119 -8.45 -2.37 8.56
N ALA A 120 -9.42 -1.54 8.90
CA ALA A 120 -10.00 -0.58 7.98
C ALA A 120 -9.13 0.69 7.99
N LEU A 121 -8.58 1.03 6.83
CA LEU A 121 -7.74 2.20 6.62
C LEU A 121 -8.52 3.29 5.90
N ASP A 122 -8.44 4.49 6.45
CA ASP A 122 -8.81 5.72 5.78
C ASP A 122 -7.54 6.50 5.42
N GLY A 123 -7.55 7.25 4.32
CA GLY A 123 -6.38 8.04 3.99
C GLY A 123 -6.33 8.60 2.59
N GLU A 124 -5.18 9.14 2.27
CA GLU A 124 -4.90 9.80 0.99
C GLU A 124 -3.57 9.32 0.43
N LEU A 125 -3.54 9.07 -0.87
CA LEU A 125 -2.33 8.80 -1.62
C LEU A 125 -2.23 9.77 -2.79
N PHE A 126 -1.16 10.55 -2.81
CA PHE A 126 -0.81 11.41 -3.91
C PHE A 126 0.47 10.90 -4.56
N VAL A 127 0.46 10.70 -5.86
CA VAL A 127 1.63 10.24 -6.64
C VAL A 127 1.85 11.18 -7.81
N GLU A 128 3.08 11.61 -8.02
CA GLU A 128 3.51 12.45 -9.15
C GLU A 128 4.83 11.95 -9.76
N GLY A 129 5.22 12.55 -10.89
CA GLY A 129 6.49 12.22 -11.54
C GLY A 129 6.38 11.15 -12.64
N PHE A 130 5.17 10.86 -13.11
CA PHE A 130 4.93 10.00 -14.26
C PHE A 130 4.21 10.77 -15.37
N ASP A 131 4.20 10.22 -16.58
CA ASP A 131 3.50 10.82 -17.73
C ASP A 131 2.57 9.78 -18.36
N LEU A 132 1.26 9.94 -18.12
CA LEU A 132 0.22 9.08 -18.68
C LEU A 132 0.11 9.16 -20.22
N SER A 133 0.68 10.19 -20.85
CA SER A 133 0.73 10.30 -22.30
C SER A 133 1.79 9.37 -22.92
N ASN A 134 2.72 8.88 -22.11
CA ASN A 134 3.77 7.94 -22.54
C ASN A 134 3.80 6.68 -21.65
N PRO A 135 2.87 5.74 -21.87
CA PRO A 135 2.77 4.53 -21.03
C PRO A 135 4.03 3.65 -21.03
N SER A 136 4.82 3.69 -22.12
CA SER A 136 6.06 2.91 -22.19
C SER A 136 7.13 3.42 -21.22
N ALA A 137 7.03 4.68 -20.79
CA ALA A 137 7.94 5.23 -19.79
C ALA A 137 7.77 4.56 -18.42
N PHE A 138 6.59 4.03 -18.08
CA PHE A 138 6.36 3.30 -16.82
C PHE A 138 7.20 2.04 -16.64
N LEU A 139 7.76 1.53 -17.72
CA LEU A 139 8.58 0.31 -17.71
C LEU A 139 10.07 0.58 -17.51
N ASN A 140 10.44 1.84 -17.40
CA ASN A 140 11.83 2.22 -17.22
C ASN A 140 12.17 2.32 -15.72
N ALA A 141 13.24 1.66 -15.27
CA ALA A 141 13.70 1.74 -13.88
C ALA A 141 13.98 3.19 -13.40
N ASP A 142 14.28 4.10 -14.33
CA ASP A 142 14.49 5.51 -14.01
C ASP A 142 13.20 6.22 -13.55
N ILE A 143 12.03 5.73 -13.93
CA ILE A 143 10.74 6.27 -13.45
C ILE A 143 10.57 6.08 -11.95
N VAL A 144 10.96 4.92 -11.41
CA VAL A 144 10.85 4.67 -9.96
C VAL A 144 11.62 5.72 -9.16
N ARG A 145 12.72 6.21 -9.71
CA ARG A 145 13.50 7.31 -9.09
C ARG A 145 12.85 8.68 -9.25
N ALA A 146 12.12 8.88 -10.34
CA ALA A 146 11.40 10.13 -10.60
C ALA A 146 10.07 10.23 -9.86
N LEU A 147 9.49 9.10 -9.44
CA LEU A 147 8.24 9.08 -8.70
C LEU A 147 8.39 9.74 -7.33
N ARG A 148 7.43 10.57 -7.02
CA ARG A 148 7.22 11.12 -5.68
C ARG A 148 5.83 10.71 -5.23
N ALA A 149 5.73 10.26 -3.99
CA ALA A 149 4.44 9.93 -3.42
C ALA A 149 4.33 10.45 -1.99
N ASN A 150 3.14 10.95 -1.64
CA ASN A 150 2.78 11.30 -0.29
C ASN A 150 1.63 10.38 0.12
N LEU A 151 1.81 9.70 1.24
CA LEU A 151 0.84 8.78 1.80
C LEU A 151 0.44 9.26 3.18
N LYS A 152 -0.86 9.35 3.43
CA LYS A 152 -1.43 9.52 4.77
C LYS A 152 -2.43 8.42 5.02
N LEU A 153 -2.26 7.70 6.11
CA LEU A 153 -3.14 6.62 6.52
C LEU A 153 -3.53 6.79 7.98
N THR A 154 -4.77 6.49 8.28
CA THR A 154 -5.29 6.45 9.64
C THR A 154 -6.15 5.21 9.84
N SER A 155 -6.18 4.69 11.07
CA SER A 155 -7.10 3.65 11.48
C SER A 155 -7.42 3.80 12.96
N THR A 156 -8.65 3.52 13.33
CA THR A 156 -9.11 3.52 14.72
C THR A 156 -8.81 2.23 15.46
N GLY A 157 -8.31 1.22 14.77
CA GLY A 157 -7.86 -0.03 15.35
C GLY A 157 -7.83 -1.19 14.37
N GLY A 158 -7.16 -2.25 14.79
CA GLY A 158 -7.03 -3.46 13.99
C GLY A 158 -6.19 -4.51 14.68
N VAL A 159 -5.87 -5.56 13.92
CA VAL A 159 -5.08 -6.68 14.38
C VAL A 159 -3.95 -6.93 13.39
N PHE A 160 -2.75 -7.01 13.92
CA PHE A 160 -1.58 -7.44 13.18
C PHE A 160 -1.25 -8.89 13.55
N ARG A 161 -1.08 -9.72 12.53
CA ARG A 161 -0.59 -11.10 12.67
C ARG A 161 0.60 -11.28 11.75
N GLY A 162 1.58 -12.04 12.17
CA GLY A 162 2.73 -12.26 11.32
C GLY A 162 3.73 -13.25 11.87
N VAL A 163 4.70 -13.50 11.04
CA VAL A 163 5.84 -14.34 11.35
C VAL A 163 7.10 -13.58 10.94
N VAL A 164 8.06 -13.48 11.85
CA VAL A 164 9.38 -12.95 11.52
C VAL A 164 10.25 -14.13 11.05
N PRO A 165 10.58 -14.18 9.74
CA PRO A 165 11.37 -15.27 9.20
C PRO A 165 12.76 -15.30 9.84
N GLY A 166 13.19 -16.48 10.27
CA GLY A 166 14.55 -16.70 10.76
C GLY A 166 14.91 -16.03 12.10
N ALA A 167 13.94 -15.45 12.82
CA ALA A 167 14.18 -14.79 14.12
C ALA A 167 14.09 -15.74 15.32
N GLY A 168 13.62 -16.97 15.12
CA GLY A 168 13.56 -18.00 16.15
C GLY A 168 14.89 -18.74 16.33
N ASP A 169 14.98 -19.50 17.40
CA ASP A 169 16.17 -20.35 17.69
C ASP A 169 16.49 -21.29 16.52
N GLY A 170 17.74 -21.29 16.08
CA GLY A 170 18.21 -22.12 14.97
C GLY A 170 17.76 -21.64 13.57
N GLY A 171 17.31 -20.39 13.42
CA GLY A 171 16.85 -19.83 12.15
C GLY A 171 15.41 -20.24 11.78
N SER A 172 14.63 -20.72 12.73
CA SER A 172 13.20 -20.97 12.57
C SER A 172 12.40 -19.66 12.49
N ASP A 173 11.21 -19.72 11.91
CA ASP A 173 10.28 -18.61 11.89
C ASP A 173 9.73 -18.34 13.30
N LEU A 174 9.77 -17.08 13.76
CA LEU A 174 9.20 -16.66 15.03
C LEU A 174 7.78 -16.13 14.79
N PRO A 175 6.73 -16.81 15.30
CA PRO A 175 5.38 -16.26 15.21
C PRO A 175 5.25 -15.05 16.14
N LEU A 176 4.81 -13.92 15.59
CA LEU A 176 4.55 -12.70 16.37
C LEU A 176 3.28 -12.80 17.20
N GLY A 177 2.43 -13.81 16.92
CA GLY A 177 1.13 -13.89 17.53
C GLY A 177 0.16 -12.84 16.98
N GLU A 178 -0.86 -12.56 17.75
CA GLU A 178 -1.92 -11.60 17.41
C GLU A 178 -1.74 -10.34 18.27
N TRP A 179 -1.61 -9.19 17.59
CA TRP A 179 -1.37 -7.89 18.20
C TRP A 179 -2.48 -6.93 17.83
N GLU A 180 -3.31 -6.61 18.80
CA GLU A 180 -4.31 -5.56 18.65
C GLU A 180 -3.63 -4.20 18.74
N PHE A 181 -4.02 -3.28 17.86
CA PHE A 181 -3.57 -1.90 17.89
C PHE A 181 -4.76 -0.93 17.77
N ASN A 182 -4.55 0.28 18.23
CA ASN A 182 -5.47 1.40 18.14
C ASN A 182 -4.72 2.63 17.63
N ASP A 183 -5.45 3.59 17.09
CA ASP A 183 -4.94 4.92 16.73
C ASP A 183 -3.68 4.86 15.85
N LEU A 184 -3.74 4.08 14.76
CA LEU A 184 -2.70 4.11 13.76
C LEU A 184 -2.78 5.41 12.96
N VAL A 185 -1.68 6.15 12.94
CA VAL A 185 -1.46 7.30 12.06
C VAL A 185 -0.13 7.11 11.36
N LEU A 186 -0.12 7.21 10.05
CA LEU A 186 1.08 7.14 9.23
C LEU A 186 1.06 8.24 8.17
N SER A 187 2.09 9.08 8.16
CA SER A 187 2.35 10.03 7.08
C SER A 187 3.77 9.79 6.57
N ALA A 188 3.87 9.46 5.31
CA ALA A 188 5.14 9.12 4.67
C ALA A 188 5.27 9.78 3.32
N GLN A 189 6.49 10.17 2.98
CA GLN A 189 6.87 10.69 1.68
C GLN A 189 7.88 9.74 1.02
N PHE A 190 7.61 9.38 -0.21
CA PHE A 190 8.54 8.65 -1.06
C PHE A 190 9.14 9.62 -2.08
N ALA A 191 10.46 9.72 -2.13
CA ALA A 191 11.19 10.52 -3.10
C ALA A 191 12.60 9.93 -3.28
N ASP A 192 13.15 10.04 -4.50
CA ASP A 192 14.52 9.64 -4.82
C ASP A 192 14.86 8.18 -4.42
N GLY A 193 13.86 7.29 -4.48
CA GLY A 193 14.00 5.89 -4.10
C GLY A 193 14.05 5.63 -2.59
N GLY A 194 13.84 6.66 -1.75
CA GLY A 194 13.78 6.59 -0.30
C GLY A 194 12.35 6.78 0.25
N ILE A 195 12.14 6.39 1.49
CA ILE A 195 10.91 6.68 2.26
C ILE A 195 11.31 7.53 3.46
N ASP A 196 10.65 8.66 3.61
CA ASP A 196 10.72 9.51 4.78
C ASP A 196 9.39 9.45 5.54
N ILE A 197 9.42 9.06 6.82
CA ILE A 197 8.24 9.06 7.67
C ILE A 197 8.18 10.38 8.39
N GLN A 198 7.18 11.19 8.05
CA GLN A 198 6.92 12.48 8.67
C GLN A 198 6.16 12.32 9.99
N GLU A 199 5.27 11.33 10.05
CA GLU A 199 4.50 10.97 11.23
C GLU A 199 4.24 9.47 11.18
N GLY A 200 4.51 8.77 12.26
CA GLY A 200 4.22 7.34 12.39
C GLY A 200 3.93 7.04 13.85
N HIS A 201 2.66 6.80 14.16
CA HIS A 201 2.20 6.55 15.51
C HIS A 201 1.26 5.34 15.52
N VAL A 202 1.45 4.47 16.50
CA VAL A 202 0.51 3.37 16.75
C VAL A 202 0.52 3.00 18.23
N MET A 203 -0.66 2.66 18.76
CA MET A 203 -0.82 2.16 20.12
C MET A 203 -1.13 0.66 20.08
N THR A 204 -0.30 -0.14 20.72
CA THR A 204 -0.53 -1.59 20.82
C THR A 204 -0.48 -2.06 22.26
N SER A 205 -1.53 -2.72 22.76
CA SER A 205 -1.53 -3.38 24.08
C SER A 205 -1.02 -2.49 25.24
N GLY A 206 -1.18 -1.17 25.14
CA GLY A 206 -0.72 -0.22 26.17
C GLY A 206 0.71 0.28 25.98
N VAL A 207 1.35 -0.05 24.86
CA VAL A 207 2.63 0.53 24.42
C VAL A 207 2.36 1.48 23.26
N GLU A 208 2.88 2.68 23.35
CA GLU A 208 2.88 3.67 22.30
C GLU A 208 4.18 3.57 21.51
N TRP A 209 4.05 3.49 20.20
CA TRP A 209 5.14 3.38 19.24
C TRP A 209 5.13 4.57 18.32
N GLU A 210 6.31 5.12 18.07
CA GLU A 210 6.47 6.22 17.15
C GLU A 210 7.64 5.95 16.20
N ALA A 211 7.37 5.99 14.90
CA ALA A 211 8.42 5.91 13.90
C ALA A 211 9.11 7.27 13.77
N VAL A 212 10.43 7.26 13.76
CA VAL A 212 11.26 8.48 13.68
C VAL A 212 11.83 8.65 12.28
N SER A 213 12.34 7.56 11.70
CA SER A 213 12.84 7.57 10.33
C SER A 213 12.88 6.17 9.74
N VAL A 214 12.70 6.06 8.43
CA VAL A 214 12.85 4.81 7.68
C VAL A 214 13.76 5.05 6.50
N GLN A 215 14.79 4.21 6.38
CA GLN A 215 15.62 4.14 5.19
C GLN A 215 15.53 2.72 4.64
N LEU A 216 14.95 2.58 3.46
CA LEU A 216 14.95 1.30 2.75
C LEU A 216 16.24 1.15 1.95
N PRO A 217 16.76 -0.09 1.82
CA PRO A 217 17.90 -0.35 0.96
C PRO A 217 17.51 -0.02 -0.48
N SER A 218 18.25 0.87 -1.13
CA SER A 218 18.18 1.07 -2.58
C SER A 218 19.18 0.12 -3.25
N GLU A 219 18.95 -0.24 -4.51
CA GLU A 219 19.88 -1.09 -5.27
C GLU A 219 21.29 -0.49 -5.37
N ASP A 220 21.39 0.83 -5.34
CA ASP A 220 22.67 1.57 -5.41
C ASP A 220 23.36 1.73 -4.05
N THR A 221 22.63 1.60 -2.96
CA THR A 221 23.21 1.65 -1.63
C THR A 221 23.35 0.24 -1.09
N ARG A 222 24.58 -0.22 -0.84
CA ARG A 222 24.88 -1.42 -0.05
C ARG A 222 24.39 -1.29 1.40
N GLY A 223 23.53 -0.29 1.66
CA GLY A 223 22.91 -0.03 2.95
C GLY A 223 21.80 -1.04 3.24
N GLY A 224 21.80 -1.64 4.41
CA GLY A 224 20.69 -2.44 4.89
C GLY A 224 19.47 -1.60 5.27
N LEU A 225 18.38 -2.29 5.62
CA LEU A 225 17.21 -1.68 6.25
C LEU A 225 17.65 -0.92 7.51
N ARG A 226 17.19 0.32 7.61
CA ARG A 226 17.30 1.10 8.83
C ARG A 226 15.95 1.74 9.14
N LEU A 227 15.38 1.36 10.28
CA LEU A 227 14.17 1.96 10.82
C LEU A 227 14.48 2.43 12.25
N ASP A 228 14.43 3.71 12.48
CA ASP A 228 14.53 4.29 13.82
C ASP A 228 13.12 4.51 14.37
N PHE A 229 12.85 4.01 15.55
CA PHE A 229 11.58 4.14 16.23
C PHE A 229 11.78 4.30 17.73
N ARG A 230 10.76 4.78 18.42
CA ARG A 230 10.74 4.88 19.87
C ARG A 230 9.46 4.26 20.43
N ALA A 231 9.55 3.77 21.66
CA ALA A 231 8.42 3.17 22.37
C ALA A 231 8.37 3.64 23.81
N ARG A 232 7.17 3.76 24.36
CA ARG A 232 6.94 4.00 25.78
C ARG A 232 5.72 3.25 26.30
N LEU A 233 5.68 3.03 27.60
CA LEU A 233 4.48 2.55 28.26
C LEU A 233 3.46 3.70 28.34
N ALA A 234 2.35 3.57 27.61
CA ALA A 234 1.21 4.47 27.72
C ALA A 234 0.29 4.04 28.88
N ASN A 235 0.11 2.71 29.04
CA ASN A 235 -0.62 2.10 30.12
C ASN A 235 0.23 1.00 30.77
N ASP A 236 0.38 1.04 32.08
CA ASP A 236 1.20 0.06 32.83
C ASP A 236 0.42 -1.24 33.07
N THR A 237 0.24 -2.02 32.01
CA THR A 237 -0.36 -3.36 32.05
C THR A 237 0.70 -4.45 32.08
N PRO A 238 0.40 -5.66 32.60
CA PRO A 238 1.34 -6.78 32.54
C PRO A 238 1.77 -7.12 31.11
N ARG A 239 0.86 -6.98 30.14
CA ARG A 239 1.12 -7.25 28.71
C ARG A 239 2.05 -6.19 28.13
N ALA A 240 1.83 -4.90 28.43
CA ALA A 240 2.68 -3.81 28.00
C ALA A 240 4.11 -3.94 28.56
N ARG A 241 4.24 -4.29 29.85
CA ARG A 241 5.55 -4.56 30.47
C ARG A 241 6.27 -5.74 29.82
N ALA A 242 5.55 -6.82 29.53
CA ALA A 242 6.11 -7.99 28.86
C ALA A 242 6.62 -7.60 27.45
N LEU A 243 5.86 -6.80 26.71
CA LEU A 243 6.21 -6.34 25.38
C LEU A 243 7.51 -5.53 25.37
N ILE A 244 7.58 -4.50 26.22
CA ILE A 244 8.81 -3.68 26.38
C ILE A 244 9.96 -4.55 26.90
N GLY A 245 9.69 -5.54 27.74
CA GLY A 245 10.69 -6.47 28.27
C GLY A 245 11.29 -7.41 27.23
N LEU A 246 10.60 -7.67 26.12
CA LEU A 246 11.13 -8.43 24.99
C LEU A 246 12.06 -7.60 24.11
N MET A 247 12.01 -6.27 24.23
CA MET A 247 12.88 -5.39 23.45
C MET A 247 14.29 -5.37 24.02
N PRO A 248 15.31 -5.12 23.18
CA PRO A 248 16.67 -4.91 23.64
C PRO A 248 16.74 -3.81 24.71
N LYS A 249 17.73 -3.85 25.58
CA LYS A 249 17.95 -2.79 26.56
C LYS A 249 18.23 -1.48 25.81
N ALA A 250 17.49 -0.44 26.19
CA ALA A 250 17.68 0.92 25.70
C ALA A 250 17.56 1.88 26.90
N THR A 251 18.27 2.98 26.84
CA THR A 251 18.18 4.00 27.87
C THR A 251 16.84 4.70 27.82
N GLU A 252 16.21 4.86 28.97
CA GLU A 252 14.95 5.60 29.09
C GLU A 252 15.23 7.08 29.06
N GLY A 253 14.69 7.75 28.04
CA GLY A 253 14.81 9.19 27.86
C GLY A 253 13.65 9.95 28.48
N GLN A 254 13.53 11.20 28.08
CA GLN A 254 12.50 12.10 28.56
C GLN A 254 11.09 11.57 28.24
N GLY A 255 10.17 11.60 29.19
CA GLY A 255 8.79 11.13 29.04
C GLY A 255 8.64 9.62 28.95
N GLY A 256 9.62 8.83 29.39
CA GLY A 256 9.56 7.37 29.40
C GLY A 256 9.84 6.72 28.01
N TRP A 257 10.27 7.51 27.05
CA TRP A 257 10.59 7.03 25.72
C TRP A 257 11.92 6.26 25.71
N ARG A 258 11.94 5.13 25.00
CA ARG A 258 13.13 4.33 24.70
C ARG A 258 13.30 4.25 23.21
N SER A 259 14.48 4.55 22.72
CA SER A 259 14.79 4.59 21.29
C SER A 259 15.41 3.28 20.82
N TYR A 260 14.98 2.85 19.65
CA TYR A 260 15.39 1.60 19.04
C TYR A 260 15.70 1.81 17.56
N ARG A 261 16.51 0.92 17.03
CA ARG A 261 16.83 0.85 15.60
C ARG A 261 16.69 -0.57 15.08
N VAL A 262 15.97 -0.73 13.98
CA VAL A 262 16.03 -1.96 13.19
C VAL A 262 17.13 -1.79 12.16
N VAL A 263 18.03 -2.76 12.10
CA VAL A 263 19.15 -2.83 11.13
C VAL A 263 19.20 -4.20 10.50
N GLY A 264 19.87 -4.32 9.35
CA GLY A 264 20.06 -5.60 8.67
C GLY A 264 19.38 -5.63 7.31
N THR A 265 18.90 -6.78 6.89
CA THR A 265 18.17 -6.96 5.63
C THR A 265 16.70 -7.21 5.92
N LEU A 266 15.82 -7.05 4.90
CA LEU A 266 14.39 -7.38 5.03
C LEU A 266 14.17 -8.85 5.43
N SER A 267 15.09 -9.74 5.08
CA SER A 267 15.02 -11.17 5.43
C SER A 267 15.64 -11.51 6.81
N ALA A 268 16.46 -10.61 7.36
CA ALA A 268 17.12 -10.81 8.65
C ALA A 268 17.23 -9.47 9.41
N PRO A 269 16.12 -8.89 9.84
CA PRO A 269 16.09 -7.66 10.61
C PRO A 269 16.60 -7.91 12.04
N ARG A 270 17.30 -6.94 12.61
CA ARG A 270 17.74 -6.95 14.01
C ARG A 270 17.33 -5.66 14.68
N VAL A 271 16.73 -5.76 15.87
CA VAL A 271 16.42 -4.62 16.72
C VAL A 271 17.58 -4.38 17.67
N VAL A 272 18.02 -3.16 17.79
CA VAL A 272 19.04 -2.72 18.76
C VAL A 272 18.52 -1.55 19.57
N GLY A 273 18.78 -1.53 20.87
CA GLY A 273 18.51 -0.37 21.72
C GLY A 273 19.51 0.73 21.43
N LEU A 274 19.08 1.98 21.52
CA LEU A 274 19.92 3.16 21.40
C LEU A 274 20.09 3.78 22.80
N ASP A 275 21.31 4.22 23.10
CA ASP A 275 21.67 4.92 24.34
C ASP A 275 21.47 6.42 24.19
#